data_bc3108816a03d5e6ccec61c93b37d43b
#
_entry.id   bc3108816a03d5e6ccec61c93b37d43b
#
_cell.length_a   1.000
_cell.length_b   1.000
_cell.length_c   1.000
_cell.angle_alpha   90.00
_cell.angle_beta   90.00
_cell.angle_gamma   90.00
#
_symmetry.space_group_name_H-M   'P 1'
#
loop_
_entity.id
_entity.type
_entity.pdbx_description
1 polymer ?
#
loop_
_entity_poly.entity_id
_entity_poly.type
_entity_poly.pdbx_seq_one_letter_code
_entity_poly.pdbx_strand_id
1 'polypeptide(L)'
;MVPAVAPAVTLRPAHEGDWPLIQRWLRQDEVQRWWGSLSAAQAAVIAALQADMGLCSIIEVDGRPAGYAQALETGPLAPALSPEPTAGTFRVDAFIGEPAFRRRGVGQAALRLVADEVFQTTLALGLIVVVAIKHEAAVRAYEKAGFKWVRVIDDPLFGPSWLMRLDRP
;
A
#
# COMPACT_ATOMS: atom_id res chain seq x y z
N MET A 1 25.93 -20.23 -15.92
CA MET A 1 24.62 -19.54 -15.84
C MET A 1 24.76 -18.38 -14.89
N VAL A 2 24.62 -17.17 -15.38
CA VAL A 2 24.63 -15.97 -14.52
C VAL A 2 23.30 -15.97 -13.78
N PRO A 3 23.27 -15.90 -12.43
CA PRO A 3 22.00 -15.77 -11.72
C PRO A 3 21.29 -14.51 -12.21
N ALA A 4 20.00 -14.64 -12.55
CA ALA A 4 19.21 -13.48 -12.90
C ALA A 4 19.24 -12.51 -11.71
N VAL A 5 19.78 -11.32 -11.92
CA VAL A 5 19.77 -10.28 -10.89
C VAL A 5 18.30 -9.94 -10.62
N ALA A 6 17.89 -10.00 -9.36
CA ALA A 6 16.54 -9.60 -8.99
C ALA A 6 16.30 -8.15 -9.43
N PRO A 7 15.12 -7.81 -9.98
CA PRO A 7 14.85 -6.46 -10.43
C PRO A 7 15.00 -5.47 -9.27
N ALA A 8 15.65 -4.34 -9.53
CA ALA A 8 15.84 -3.30 -8.53
C ALA A 8 14.52 -2.54 -8.33
N VAL A 9 13.90 -2.72 -7.19
CA VAL A 9 12.69 -1.98 -6.79
C VAL A 9 13.11 -0.75 -5.99
N THR A 10 12.59 0.40 -6.38
CA THR A 10 12.81 1.68 -5.70
C THR A 10 11.50 2.43 -5.51
N LEU A 11 11.50 3.40 -4.62
CA LEU A 11 10.41 4.34 -4.45
C LEU A 11 10.90 5.74 -4.79
N ARG A 12 10.08 6.51 -5.47
CA ARG A 12 10.26 7.95 -5.59
C ARG A 12 8.99 8.68 -5.15
N PRO A 13 9.09 9.91 -4.61
CA PRO A 13 7.90 10.68 -4.28
C PRO A 13 6.97 10.83 -5.49
N ALA A 14 5.66 10.61 -5.25
CA ALA A 14 4.65 10.90 -6.25
C ALA A 14 4.35 12.42 -6.24
N HIS A 15 4.09 12.99 -7.38
CA HIS A 15 3.75 14.39 -7.56
C HIS A 15 2.60 14.55 -8.55
N GLU A 16 2.08 15.76 -8.70
CA GLU A 16 0.92 16.04 -9.56
C GLU A 16 1.11 15.58 -11.01
N GLY A 17 2.33 15.65 -11.52
CA GLY A 17 2.66 15.17 -12.87
C GLY A 17 2.48 13.66 -13.08
N ASP A 18 2.40 12.87 -12.01
CA ASP A 18 2.15 11.43 -12.06
C ASP A 18 0.65 11.09 -12.15
N TRP A 19 -0.23 12.09 -11.99
CA TRP A 19 -1.67 11.84 -11.96
C TRP A 19 -2.21 11.12 -13.19
N PRO A 20 -1.85 11.49 -14.42
CA PRO A 20 -2.32 10.76 -15.61
C PRO A 20 -1.91 9.28 -15.60
N LEU A 21 -0.71 8.97 -15.11
CA LEU A 21 -0.22 7.60 -14.98
C LEU A 21 -1.02 6.83 -13.92
N ILE A 22 -1.22 7.42 -12.74
CA ILE A 22 -1.99 6.82 -11.65
C ILE A 22 -3.44 6.57 -12.10
N GLN A 23 -4.06 7.54 -12.77
CA GLN A 23 -5.41 7.39 -13.32
C GLN A 23 -5.52 6.22 -14.30
N ARG A 24 -4.54 6.06 -15.18
CA ARG A 24 -4.49 4.93 -16.11
C ARG A 24 -4.50 3.60 -15.37
N TRP A 25 -3.71 3.49 -14.30
CA TRP A 25 -3.68 2.28 -13.48
C TRP A 25 -4.99 2.04 -12.72
N LEU A 26 -5.58 3.09 -12.16
CA LEU A 26 -6.84 3.00 -11.42
C LEU A 26 -8.03 2.56 -12.30
N ARG A 27 -7.95 2.72 -13.61
CA ARG A 27 -8.98 2.25 -14.56
C ARG A 27 -8.92 0.76 -14.85
N GLN A 28 -7.86 0.07 -14.45
CA GLN A 28 -7.75 -1.37 -14.66
C GLN A 28 -8.68 -2.14 -13.73
N ASP A 29 -9.38 -3.13 -14.25
CA ASP A 29 -10.31 -3.96 -13.48
C ASP A 29 -9.61 -4.64 -12.29
N GLU A 30 -8.38 -5.09 -12.47
CA GLU A 30 -7.58 -5.71 -11.42
C GLU A 30 -7.33 -4.75 -10.24
N VAL A 31 -7.07 -3.48 -10.52
CA VAL A 31 -6.88 -2.47 -9.46
C VAL A 31 -8.22 -2.13 -8.80
N GLN A 32 -9.28 -1.92 -9.59
CA GLN A 32 -10.61 -1.59 -9.07
C GLN A 32 -11.20 -2.70 -8.19
N ARG A 33 -10.88 -3.94 -8.50
CA ARG A 33 -11.31 -5.09 -7.69
C ARG A 33 -10.92 -4.94 -6.22
N TRP A 34 -9.77 -4.34 -5.93
CA TRP A 34 -9.20 -4.24 -4.60
C TRP A 34 -9.10 -2.83 -4.03
N TRP A 35 -9.35 -1.82 -4.87
CA TRP A 35 -9.33 -0.40 -4.46
C TRP A 35 -10.70 0.27 -4.52
N GLY A 36 -11.73 -0.47 -4.92
CA GLY A 36 -13.07 0.03 -5.06
C GLY A 36 -13.35 0.70 -6.41
N SER A 37 -14.47 1.39 -6.51
CA SER A 37 -14.85 2.08 -7.75
C SER A 37 -13.77 3.11 -8.16
N LEU A 38 -13.73 3.43 -9.44
CA LEU A 38 -12.78 4.42 -9.96
C LEU A 38 -12.86 5.75 -9.20
N SER A 39 -14.07 6.24 -8.94
CA SER A 39 -14.26 7.51 -8.21
C SER A 39 -13.78 7.45 -6.77
N ALA A 40 -14.02 6.34 -6.07
CA ALA A 40 -13.56 6.14 -4.70
C ALA A 40 -12.04 6.03 -4.63
N ALA A 41 -11.43 5.27 -5.53
CA ALA A 41 -9.99 5.11 -5.61
C ALA A 41 -9.29 6.43 -5.96
N GLN A 42 -9.83 7.19 -6.92
CA GLN A 42 -9.30 8.52 -7.26
C GLN A 42 -9.38 9.48 -6.07
N ALA A 43 -10.51 9.51 -5.37
CA ALA A 43 -10.68 10.36 -4.20
C ALA A 43 -9.67 10.02 -3.09
N ALA A 44 -9.42 8.73 -2.86
CA ALA A 44 -8.45 8.27 -1.87
C ALA A 44 -7.02 8.72 -2.22
N VAL A 45 -6.61 8.59 -3.48
CA VAL A 45 -5.28 9.02 -3.93
C VAL A 45 -5.13 10.55 -3.86
N ILE A 46 -6.13 11.30 -4.31
CA ILE A 46 -6.11 12.77 -4.23
C ILE A 46 -6.00 13.23 -2.78
N ALA A 47 -6.80 12.65 -1.88
CA ALA A 47 -6.73 12.97 -0.46
C ALA A 47 -5.33 12.68 0.13
N ALA A 48 -4.73 11.57 -0.26
CA ALA A 48 -3.38 11.22 0.18
C ALA A 48 -2.31 12.19 -0.34
N LEU A 49 -2.38 12.58 -1.61
CA LEU A 49 -1.45 13.55 -2.22
C LEU A 49 -1.56 14.95 -1.60
N GLN A 50 -2.73 15.29 -1.04
CA GLN A 50 -2.99 16.58 -0.39
C GLN A 50 -2.75 16.55 1.13
N ALA A 51 -2.50 15.38 1.71
CA ALA A 51 -2.30 15.24 3.15
C ALA A 51 -0.90 15.72 3.57
N ASP A 52 -0.82 16.56 4.61
CA ASP A 52 0.45 17.09 5.11
C ASP A 52 1.39 16.03 5.67
N MET A 53 0.83 14.94 6.21
CA MET A 53 1.58 13.84 6.83
C MET A 53 1.50 12.55 6.02
N GLY A 54 1.21 12.65 4.74
CA GLY A 54 1.12 11.50 3.84
C GLY A 54 2.44 11.24 3.12
N LEU A 55 2.78 9.97 2.97
CA LEU A 55 3.84 9.51 2.06
C LEU A 55 3.18 8.86 0.85
N CYS A 56 3.36 9.46 -0.31
CA CYS A 56 2.86 8.93 -1.57
C CYS A 56 4.04 8.70 -2.50
N SER A 57 4.13 7.51 -3.07
CA SER A 57 5.29 7.10 -3.86
C SER A 57 4.88 6.40 -5.15
N ILE A 58 5.66 6.63 -6.19
CA ILE A 58 5.68 5.76 -7.37
C ILE A 58 6.65 4.63 -7.09
N ILE A 59 6.18 3.41 -7.26
CA ILE A 59 7.02 2.21 -7.22
C ILE A 59 7.67 2.08 -8.59
N GLU A 60 8.99 1.95 -8.62
CA GLU A 60 9.74 1.78 -9.85
C GLU A 60 10.48 0.44 -9.86
N VAL A 61 10.59 -0.17 -11.03
CA VAL A 61 11.40 -1.36 -11.27
C VAL A 61 12.42 -1.03 -12.35
N ASP A 62 13.69 -1.10 -12.01
CA ASP A 62 14.79 -0.72 -12.89
C ASP A 62 14.59 0.68 -13.52
N GLY A 63 14.12 1.63 -12.70
CA GLY A 63 13.86 3.02 -13.10
C GLY A 63 12.56 3.24 -13.89
N ARG A 64 11.72 2.22 -14.08
CA ARG A 64 10.45 2.32 -14.79
C ARG A 64 9.27 2.29 -13.82
N PRO A 65 8.29 3.20 -13.95
CA PRO A 65 7.10 3.19 -13.11
C PRO A 65 6.36 1.86 -13.20
N ALA A 66 6.06 1.27 -12.06
CA ALA A 66 5.42 -0.04 -11.94
C ALA A 66 4.14 -0.02 -11.12
N GLY A 67 4.00 0.91 -10.19
CA GLY A 67 2.85 0.98 -9.30
C GLY A 67 2.89 2.19 -8.37
N TYR A 68 1.98 2.17 -7.43
CA TYR A 68 1.75 3.27 -6.49
C TYR A 68 1.64 2.74 -5.07
N ALA A 69 2.16 3.49 -4.12
CA ALA A 69 2.00 3.22 -2.69
C ALA A 69 1.71 4.51 -1.93
N GLN A 70 0.93 4.40 -0.88
CA GLN A 70 0.67 5.49 0.05
C GLN A 70 0.71 5.00 1.50
N ALA A 71 1.14 5.87 2.40
CA ALA A 71 1.07 5.67 3.83
C ALA A 71 0.52 6.94 4.48
N LEU A 72 -0.58 6.81 5.20
CA LEU A 72 -1.27 7.91 5.85
C LEU A 72 -1.42 7.65 7.34
N GLU A 73 -1.21 8.67 8.16
CA GLU A 73 -1.49 8.56 9.58
C GLU A 73 -2.98 8.29 9.81
N THR A 74 -3.28 7.23 10.57
CA THR A 74 -4.67 6.80 10.81
C THR A 74 -5.27 7.55 11.97
N GLY A 75 -4.79 8.36 12.70
CA GLY A 75 -5.39 9.15 13.77
C GLY A 75 -6.60 8.52 14.50
N PRO A 76 -7.19 9.24 15.45
CA PRO A 76 -8.33 8.72 16.24
C PRO A 76 -9.65 8.57 15.45
N LEU A 77 -9.65 8.89 14.14
CA LEU A 77 -10.85 8.90 13.29
C LEU A 77 -11.09 7.60 12.52
N ALA A 78 -10.47 6.49 12.93
CA ALA A 78 -10.68 5.19 12.31
C ALA A 78 -11.46 4.23 13.24
N PRO A 79 -12.75 4.49 13.55
CA PRO A 79 -13.53 3.67 14.49
C PRO A 79 -13.72 2.24 14.01
N ALA A 80 -13.70 2.00 12.69
CA ALA A 80 -13.76 0.66 12.12
C ALA A 80 -12.56 -0.22 12.50
N LEU A 81 -11.46 0.38 12.92
CA LEU A 81 -10.25 -0.33 13.35
C LEU A 81 -10.19 -0.52 14.89
N SER A 82 -11.14 0.06 15.63
CA SER A 82 -11.25 -0.13 17.07
C SER A 82 -11.55 -1.61 17.41
N PRO A 83 -10.99 -2.18 18.48
CA PRO A 83 -10.24 -1.53 19.57
C PRO A 83 -8.71 -1.44 19.34
N GLU A 84 -8.22 -1.75 18.15
CA GLU A 84 -6.79 -1.67 17.88
C GLU A 84 -6.26 -0.25 18.09
N PRO A 85 -5.14 -0.07 18.81
CA PRO A 85 -4.53 1.24 18.96
C PRO A 85 -4.08 1.78 17.60
N THR A 86 -4.72 2.85 17.13
CA THR A 86 -4.38 3.48 15.85
C THR A 86 -3.53 4.75 16.02
N ALA A 87 -3.49 5.32 17.22
CA ALA A 87 -2.62 6.46 17.51
C ALA A 87 -1.15 6.12 17.22
N GLY A 88 -0.49 6.95 16.44
CA GLY A 88 0.90 6.73 16.04
C GLY A 88 1.08 5.64 14.98
N THR A 89 0.01 5.17 14.34
CA THR A 89 0.10 4.21 13.23
C THR A 89 -0.20 4.86 11.90
N PHE A 90 0.40 4.31 10.84
CA PHE A 90 0.11 4.69 9.46
C PHE A 90 -0.59 3.53 8.76
N ARG A 91 -1.62 3.83 8.00
CA ARG A 91 -2.25 2.87 7.10
C ARG A 91 -1.52 2.88 5.77
N VAL A 92 -1.16 1.71 5.30
CA VAL A 92 -0.48 1.50 4.01
C VAL A 92 -1.45 0.89 3.01
N ASP A 93 -1.46 1.44 1.82
CA ASP A 93 -2.15 0.88 0.66
C ASP A 93 -1.19 0.92 -0.54
N ALA A 94 -1.17 -0.12 -1.35
CA ALA A 94 -0.30 -0.20 -2.52
C ALA A 94 -0.91 -1.08 -3.61
N PHE A 95 -0.56 -0.79 -4.85
CA PHE A 95 -0.86 -1.68 -5.99
C PHE A 95 0.25 -1.65 -7.04
N ILE A 96 0.38 -2.73 -7.77
CA ILE A 96 1.22 -2.79 -8.97
C ILE A 96 0.33 -2.51 -10.18
N GLY A 97 0.55 -1.35 -10.80
CA GLY A 97 -0.25 -0.86 -11.93
C GLY A 97 0.16 -1.46 -13.28
N GLU A 98 1.45 -1.78 -13.45
CA GLU A 98 1.93 -2.40 -14.69
C GLU A 98 1.84 -3.93 -14.60
N PRO A 99 1.01 -4.57 -15.45
CA PRO A 99 0.81 -6.02 -15.41
C PRO A 99 2.09 -6.84 -15.51
N ALA A 100 3.07 -6.34 -16.29
CA ALA A 100 4.35 -7.01 -16.49
C ALA A 100 5.16 -7.21 -15.20
N PHE A 101 4.90 -6.41 -14.18
CA PHE A 101 5.63 -6.45 -12.90
C PHE A 101 4.85 -7.16 -11.77
N ARG A 102 3.65 -7.63 -12.04
CA ARG A 102 2.86 -8.36 -11.07
C ARG A 102 3.41 -9.77 -10.82
N ARG A 103 3.24 -10.27 -9.60
CA ARG A 103 3.64 -11.63 -9.18
C ARG A 103 5.14 -11.93 -9.34
N ARG A 104 5.97 -10.90 -9.19
CA ARG A 104 7.43 -10.98 -9.25
C ARG A 104 8.12 -10.53 -7.96
N GLY A 105 7.38 -10.46 -6.86
CA GLY A 105 7.90 -9.96 -5.58
C GLY A 105 8.07 -8.44 -5.50
N VAL A 106 7.64 -7.68 -6.50
CA VAL A 106 7.74 -6.22 -6.54
C VAL A 106 6.91 -5.59 -5.42
N GLY A 107 5.67 -6.05 -5.22
CA GLY A 107 4.80 -5.56 -4.15
C GLY A 107 5.40 -5.76 -2.77
N GLN A 108 5.93 -6.94 -2.50
CA GLN A 108 6.62 -7.25 -1.24
C GLN A 108 7.84 -6.36 -1.01
N ALA A 109 8.68 -6.18 -2.03
CA ALA A 109 9.85 -5.30 -1.93
C ALA A 109 9.44 -3.84 -1.71
N ALA A 110 8.43 -3.36 -2.42
CA ALA A 110 7.90 -2.01 -2.26
C ALA A 110 7.36 -1.77 -0.85
N LEU A 111 6.61 -2.73 -0.28
CA LEU A 111 6.08 -2.62 1.08
C LEU A 111 7.17 -2.51 2.14
N ARG A 112 8.28 -3.23 1.98
CA ARG A 112 9.44 -3.09 2.86
C ARG A 112 10.06 -1.71 2.76
N LEU A 113 10.21 -1.17 1.56
CA LEU A 113 10.73 0.17 1.34
C LEU A 113 9.80 1.25 1.92
N VAL A 114 8.47 1.09 1.78
CA VAL A 114 7.50 1.99 2.41
C VAL A 114 7.63 1.96 3.92
N ALA A 115 7.75 0.77 4.51
CA ALA A 115 7.92 0.62 5.95
C ALA A 115 9.21 1.31 6.43
N ASP A 116 10.31 1.08 5.74
CA ASP A 116 11.60 1.71 6.06
C ASP A 116 11.49 3.23 5.99
N GLU A 117 10.88 3.77 4.92
CA GLU A 117 10.70 5.20 4.75
C GLU A 117 9.84 5.82 5.85
N VAL A 118 8.69 5.21 6.17
CA VAL A 118 7.82 5.69 7.26
C VAL A 118 8.57 5.70 8.59
N PHE A 119 9.26 4.61 8.93
CA PHE A 119 9.98 4.52 10.19
C PHE A 119 11.21 5.44 10.27
N GLN A 120 11.83 5.77 9.15
CA GLN A 120 12.97 6.70 9.11
C GLN A 120 12.54 8.15 9.14
N THR A 121 11.40 8.49 8.56
CA THR A 121 10.98 9.89 8.36
C THR A 121 9.89 10.36 9.31
N THR A 122 9.27 9.45 10.07
CA THR A 122 8.19 9.76 11.01
C THR A 122 8.43 9.13 12.39
N LEU A 123 7.59 9.49 13.36
CA LEU A 123 7.55 8.88 14.68
C LEU A 123 6.55 7.71 14.76
N ALA A 124 6.15 7.15 13.63
CA ALA A 124 5.19 6.05 13.60
C ALA A 124 5.63 4.89 14.51
N LEU A 125 4.69 4.39 15.29
CA LEU A 125 4.88 3.21 16.15
C LEU A 125 4.68 1.91 15.38
N GLY A 126 3.91 1.97 14.32
CA GLY A 126 3.62 0.82 13.48
C GLY A 126 2.88 1.19 12.20
N LEU A 127 2.78 0.23 11.33
CA LEU A 127 1.98 0.28 10.10
C LEU A 127 0.82 -0.70 10.22
N ILE A 128 -0.31 -0.33 9.67
CA ILE A 128 -1.47 -1.22 9.54
C ILE A 128 -1.91 -1.31 8.08
N VAL A 129 -2.53 -2.41 7.75
CA VAL A 129 -3.17 -2.65 6.46
C VAL A 129 -4.47 -3.39 6.67
N VAL A 130 -5.46 -3.06 5.86
CA VAL A 130 -6.72 -3.81 5.76
C VAL A 130 -6.74 -4.45 4.38
N VAL A 131 -6.76 -5.77 4.33
CA VAL A 131 -6.68 -6.52 3.09
C VAL A 131 -7.77 -7.59 3.04
N ALA A 132 -8.54 -7.62 1.95
CA ALA A 132 -9.57 -8.64 1.77
C ALA A 132 -8.96 -10.05 1.89
N ILE A 133 -9.60 -10.92 2.65
CA ILE A 133 -9.14 -12.32 2.81
C ILE A 133 -9.03 -13.02 1.45
N LYS A 134 -9.94 -12.69 0.53
CA LYS A 134 -9.94 -13.22 -0.83
C LYS A 134 -8.77 -12.77 -1.69
N HIS A 135 -8.11 -11.69 -1.32
CA HIS A 135 -6.94 -11.18 -2.03
C HIS A 135 -5.67 -11.89 -1.56
N GLU A 136 -5.59 -13.17 -1.80
CA GLU A 136 -4.53 -14.04 -1.30
C GLU A 136 -3.11 -13.59 -1.68
N ALA A 137 -2.94 -13.06 -2.89
CA ALA A 137 -1.63 -12.57 -3.34
C ALA A 137 -1.15 -11.37 -2.50
N ALA A 138 -2.05 -10.44 -2.17
CA ALA A 138 -1.74 -9.31 -1.31
C ALA A 138 -1.46 -9.75 0.13
N VAL A 139 -2.29 -10.64 0.67
CA VAL A 139 -2.08 -11.19 2.03
C VAL A 139 -0.68 -11.79 2.13
N ARG A 140 -0.27 -12.61 1.18
CA ARG A 140 1.08 -13.18 1.16
C ARG A 140 2.18 -12.13 1.03
N ALA A 141 1.98 -11.09 0.25
CA ALA A 141 2.96 -10.01 0.11
C ALA A 141 3.14 -9.25 1.44
N TYR A 142 2.06 -8.95 2.15
CA TYR A 142 2.11 -8.32 3.47
C TYR A 142 2.80 -9.21 4.50
N GLU A 143 2.46 -10.51 4.55
CA GLU A 143 3.14 -11.46 5.43
C GLU A 143 4.65 -11.50 5.20
N LYS A 144 5.06 -11.62 3.94
CA LYS A 144 6.47 -11.64 3.54
C LYS A 144 7.19 -10.31 3.82
N ALA A 145 6.46 -9.20 3.83
CA ALA A 145 6.98 -7.90 4.24
C ALA A 145 7.09 -7.73 5.77
N GLY A 146 6.61 -8.70 6.53
CA GLY A 146 6.72 -8.73 7.99
C GLY A 146 5.45 -8.35 8.76
N PHE A 147 4.35 -8.05 8.06
CA PHE A 147 3.06 -7.79 8.71
C PHE A 147 2.50 -9.06 9.34
N LYS A 148 1.93 -8.91 10.52
CA LYS A 148 1.30 -10.00 11.29
C LYS A 148 -0.19 -9.79 11.36
N TRP A 149 -0.96 -10.87 11.37
CA TRP A 149 -2.40 -10.83 11.54
C TRP A 149 -2.77 -10.37 12.94
N VAL A 150 -3.70 -9.42 13.01
CA VAL A 150 -4.27 -8.94 14.27
C VAL A 150 -5.66 -9.54 14.46
N ARG A 151 -6.56 -9.30 13.53
CA ARG A 151 -7.94 -9.84 13.56
C ARG A 151 -8.63 -9.71 12.21
N VAL A 152 -9.76 -10.34 12.08
CA VAL A 152 -10.68 -10.16 10.95
C VAL A 152 -11.61 -8.99 11.25
N ILE A 153 -11.83 -8.14 10.26
CA ILE A 153 -12.82 -7.09 10.28
C ILE A 153 -13.76 -7.22 9.09
N ASP A 154 -14.98 -6.71 9.21
CA ASP A 154 -15.92 -6.59 8.10
C ASP A 154 -15.70 -5.26 7.39
N ASP A 155 -15.08 -5.32 6.21
CA ASP A 155 -14.93 -4.14 5.37
C ASP A 155 -16.21 -3.91 4.57
N PRO A 156 -16.77 -2.68 4.56
CA PRO A 156 -18.01 -2.39 3.84
C PRO A 156 -17.95 -2.63 2.34
N LEU A 157 -16.76 -2.54 1.73
CA LEU A 157 -16.55 -2.70 0.29
C LEU A 157 -16.15 -4.13 -0.09
N PHE A 158 -15.32 -4.78 0.72
CA PHE A 158 -14.66 -6.03 0.35
C PHE A 158 -15.05 -7.23 1.22
N GLY A 159 -15.92 -7.02 2.20
CA GLY A 159 -16.35 -8.07 3.14
C GLY A 159 -15.25 -8.45 4.13
N PRO A 160 -15.17 -9.73 4.53
CA PRO A 160 -14.17 -10.16 5.50
C PRO A 160 -12.76 -9.83 5.07
N SER A 161 -12.03 -9.12 5.93
CA SER A 161 -10.70 -8.61 5.67
C SER A 161 -9.79 -8.83 6.87
N TRP A 162 -8.52 -9.05 6.61
CA TRP A 162 -7.50 -9.06 7.65
C TRP A 162 -7.10 -7.64 8.01
N LEU A 163 -7.11 -7.32 9.29
CA LEU A 163 -6.27 -6.24 9.83
C LEU A 163 -4.91 -6.84 10.15
N MET A 164 -3.88 -6.33 9.52
CA MET A 164 -2.50 -6.76 9.75
C MET A 164 -1.67 -5.58 10.22
N ARG A 165 -0.60 -5.87 10.98
CA ARG A 165 0.24 -4.85 11.60
C ARG A 165 1.73 -5.20 11.48
N LEU A 166 2.53 -4.16 11.26
CA LEU A 166 3.99 -4.20 11.35
C LEU A 166 4.42 -3.14 12.37
N ASP A 167 5.01 -3.57 13.47
CA ASP A 167 5.52 -2.67 14.49
C ASP A 167 6.89 -2.10 14.09
N ARG A 168 7.19 -0.92 14.62
CA ARG A 168 8.54 -0.35 14.52
C ARG A 168 9.54 -1.33 15.14
N PRO A 169 10.65 -1.62 14.45
CA PRO A 169 11.72 -2.50 14.97
C PRO A 169 12.32 -1.99 16.27
#